data_cc773527c8b778841943f4ea56475d09
#
_entry.id   cc773527c8b778841943f4ea56475d09
#
_cell.length_a   1.000
_cell.length_b   1.000
_cell.length_c   1.000
_cell.angle_alpha   90.00
_cell.angle_beta   90.00
_cell.angle_gamma   90.00
#
_symmetry.space_group_name_H-M   'P 1'
#
loop_
_entity.id
_entity.type
_entity.pdbx_description
1 polymer ?
#
loop_
_entity_poly.entity_id
_entity_poly.type
_entity_poly.pdbx_seq_one_letter_code
_entity_poly.pdbx_strand_id
1 'polypeptide(L)'
;MSGRRFTNPAAAGLVLALSVATTHPAAAQITFGSPADPPRIVIGSGVFDVVPNSASNKPGVGPTGLALGEYRFGDVLWILAPFVGTFGTGKGAFYGYGGFGFDVNFFDRFVVTPTAAVGYFSHGIGIDLGAHTEFRTGAEFDYRFENLSRLGVGFYHMSNAGIGQHDPGVELVTVVLTMPFR
;
A
#
# COMPACT_ATOMS: atom_id res chain seq x y z
N MET A 1 -10.41 -31.80 90.40
CA MET A 1 -9.46 -30.85 89.84
C MET A 1 -9.59 -30.93 88.36
N SER A 2 -10.34 -29.95 87.71
CA SER A 2 -10.70 -29.95 86.37
C SER A 2 -9.94 -28.82 85.66
N GLY A 3 -9.05 -29.16 84.67
CA GLY A 3 -8.28 -28.22 83.89
C GLY A 3 -9.02 -27.91 82.60
N ARG A 4 -9.52 -26.69 82.46
CA ARG A 4 -10.11 -26.19 81.21
C ARG A 4 -9.00 -25.76 80.23
N ARG A 5 -8.95 -26.41 79.06
CA ARG A 5 -8.13 -25.93 77.90
C ARG A 5 -8.88 -24.85 77.15
N PHE A 6 -8.26 -23.69 77.01
CA PHE A 6 -8.72 -22.64 76.14
C PHE A 6 -8.20 -22.91 74.71
N THR A 7 -9.10 -23.09 73.76
CA THR A 7 -8.75 -23.16 72.31
C THR A 7 -8.79 -21.75 71.73
N ASN A 8 -7.65 -21.33 71.22
CA ASN A 8 -7.54 -20.08 70.42
C ASN A 8 -8.18 -20.30 69.07
N PRO A 9 -9.04 -19.37 68.56
CA PRO A 9 -9.46 -19.40 67.22
C PRO A 9 -8.37 -18.77 66.32
N ALA A 10 -7.92 -19.56 65.34
CA ALA A 10 -7.00 -19.11 64.33
C ALA A 10 -7.67 -18.04 63.46
N ALA A 11 -7.13 -16.85 63.45
CA ALA A 11 -7.51 -15.78 62.52
C ALA A 11 -6.97 -16.14 61.13
N ALA A 12 -7.88 -16.51 60.21
CA ALA A 12 -7.57 -16.68 58.81
C ALA A 12 -7.42 -15.30 58.14
N GLY A 13 -6.20 -14.87 57.92
CA GLY A 13 -5.88 -13.66 57.20
C GLY A 13 -6.10 -13.89 55.68
N LEU A 14 -7.11 -13.24 55.11
CA LEU A 14 -7.36 -13.19 53.69
C LEU A 14 -6.34 -12.24 53.02
N VAL A 15 -5.31 -12.80 52.38
CA VAL A 15 -4.37 -12.00 51.57
C VAL A 15 -5.01 -11.79 50.23
N LEU A 16 -5.53 -10.58 49.99
CA LEU A 16 -5.98 -10.13 48.69
C LEU A 16 -4.75 -9.77 47.83
N ALA A 17 -4.34 -10.67 46.93
CA ALA A 17 -3.31 -10.35 45.93
C ALA A 17 -3.89 -9.42 44.87
N LEU A 18 -3.56 -8.15 44.97
CA LEU A 18 -3.87 -7.14 43.93
C LEU A 18 -2.91 -7.37 42.77
N SER A 19 -3.33 -8.09 41.73
CA SER A 19 -2.58 -8.20 40.48
C SER A 19 -2.72 -6.87 39.72
N VAL A 20 -1.69 -6.05 39.82
CA VAL A 20 -1.53 -4.88 38.95
C VAL A 20 -1.25 -5.40 37.52
N ALA A 21 -2.27 -5.40 36.66
CA ALA A 21 -2.08 -5.63 35.26
C ALA A 21 -1.28 -4.45 34.72
N THR A 22 0.02 -4.65 34.50
CA THR A 22 0.84 -3.68 33.75
C THR A 22 0.39 -3.72 32.30
N THR A 23 -0.47 -2.78 31.90
CA THR A 23 -0.73 -2.52 30.50
C THR A 23 0.55 -1.94 29.91
N HIS A 24 1.32 -2.78 29.22
CA HIS A 24 2.41 -2.28 28.40
C HIS A 24 1.75 -1.46 27.28
N PRO A 25 2.11 -0.18 27.07
CA PRO A 25 1.67 0.52 25.90
C PRO A 25 2.15 -0.31 24.70
N ALA A 26 1.23 -0.70 23.81
CA ALA A 26 1.61 -1.31 22.55
C ALA A 26 2.50 -0.29 21.84
N ALA A 27 3.81 -0.50 21.88
CA ALA A 27 4.74 0.31 21.11
C ALA A 27 4.28 0.18 19.66
N ALA A 28 4.10 1.32 18.99
CA ALA A 28 3.74 1.35 17.59
C ALA A 28 4.80 0.56 16.81
N GLN A 29 4.47 -0.66 16.42
CA GLN A 29 5.40 -1.52 15.72
C GLN A 29 5.40 -1.11 14.25
N ILE A 30 6.47 -0.47 13.81
CA ILE A 30 6.74 -0.22 12.40
C ILE A 30 7.70 -1.31 11.93
N THR A 31 7.33 -2.03 10.88
CA THR A 31 8.18 -3.04 10.25
C THR A 31 8.29 -2.78 8.75
N PHE A 32 9.41 -3.20 8.16
CA PHE A 32 9.71 -3.01 6.75
C PHE A 32 9.73 -4.36 6.04
N GLY A 33 9.12 -4.39 4.85
CA GLY A 33 8.94 -5.61 4.07
C GLY A 33 7.82 -6.50 4.59
N SER A 34 7.44 -7.47 3.78
CA SER A 34 6.43 -8.49 4.10
C SER A 34 6.91 -9.86 3.60
N PRO A 35 8.06 -10.36 4.11
CA PRO A 35 8.72 -11.55 3.56
C PRO A 35 7.89 -12.84 3.71
N ALA A 36 6.91 -12.84 4.61
CA ALA A 36 5.99 -13.95 4.79
C ALA A 36 4.77 -13.88 3.86
N ASP A 37 4.53 -12.75 3.21
CA ASP A 37 3.40 -12.60 2.29
C ASP A 37 3.71 -13.34 0.97
N PRO A 38 2.74 -14.08 0.43
CA PRO A 38 2.89 -14.69 -0.89
C PRO A 38 2.91 -13.63 -2.00
N PRO A 39 3.30 -13.99 -3.24
CA PRO A 39 3.06 -13.15 -4.40
C PRO A 39 1.61 -12.70 -4.48
N ARG A 40 1.35 -11.54 -5.09
CA ARG A 40 0.04 -10.87 -5.05
C ARG A 40 -0.39 -10.44 -6.43
N ILE A 41 -1.69 -10.53 -6.68
CA ILE A 41 -2.36 -9.89 -7.82
C ILE A 41 -3.00 -8.61 -7.30
N VAL A 42 -2.78 -7.51 -7.99
CA VAL A 42 -3.41 -6.21 -7.73
C VAL A 42 -4.32 -5.88 -8.90
N ILE A 43 -5.56 -5.55 -8.60
CA ILE A 43 -6.48 -4.95 -9.56
C ILE A 43 -6.94 -3.60 -9.01
N GLY A 44 -7.16 -2.66 -9.89
CA GLY A 44 -7.58 -1.33 -9.46
C GLY A 44 -8.26 -0.55 -10.55
N SER A 45 -8.91 0.51 -10.11
CA SER A 45 -9.50 1.51 -10.99
C SER A 45 -9.33 2.90 -10.38
N GLY A 46 -9.40 3.93 -11.20
CA GLY A 46 -9.20 5.28 -10.70
C GLY A 46 -9.30 6.33 -11.79
N VAL A 47 -8.61 7.42 -11.56
CA VAL A 47 -8.57 8.57 -12.47
C VAL A 47 -7.12 8.86 -12.88
N PHE A 48 -6.90 8.96 -14.15
CA PHE A 48 -5.66 9.39 -14.79
C PHE A 48 -5.77 10.88 -15.09
N ASP A 49 -4.70 11.65 -14.86
CA ASP A 49 -4.63 13.09 -15.04
C ASP A 49 -5.59 13.84 -14.09
N VAL A 50 -5.48 13.53 -12.78
CA VAL A 50 -6.36 14.09 -11.72
C VAL A 50 -6.09 15.56 -11.45
N VAL A 51 -4.85 16.04 -11.71
CA VAL A 51 -4.44 17.44 -11.55
C VAL A 51 -4.16 18.02 -12.93
N PRO A 52 -5.17 18.59 -13.60
CA PRO A 52 -5.00 19.13 -14.95
C PRO A 52 -3.91 20.19 -15.00
N ASN A 53 -3.05 20.09 -16.00
CA ASN A 53 -2.02 21.06 -16.31
C ASN A 53 -2.27 21.71 -17.68
N SER A 54 -1.36 22.56 -18.15
CA SER A 54 -1.54 23.26 -19.42
C SER A 54 -1.63 22.32 -20.64
N ALA A 55 -1.02 21.13 -20.57
CA ALA A 55 -1.10 20.13 -21.63
C ALA A 55 -2.44 19.38 -21.63
N SER A 56 -3.04 19.16 -20.45
CA SER A 56 -4.33 18.50 -20.31
C SER A 56 -5.54 19.42 -20.49
N ASN A 57 -5.36 20.73 -20.43
CA ASN A 57 -6.44 21.72 -20.62
C ASN A 57 -6.84 21.93 -22.10
N LYS A 58 -6.48 21.01 -22.99
CA LYS A 58 -6.91 21.02 -24.39
C LYS A 58 -8.26 20.31 -24.56
N PRO A 59 -9.11 20.71 -25.52
CA PRO A 59 -10.37 20.02 -25.79
C PRO A 59 -10.14 18.51 -26.06
N GLY A 60 -10.88 17.65 -25.36
CA GLY A 60 -10.79 16.20 -25.47
C GLY A 60 -9.66 15.55 -24.67
N VAL A 61 -8.73 16.33 -24.13
CA VAL A 61 -7.67 15.89 -23.22
C VAL A 61 -8.13 16.14 -21.77
N GLY A 62 -7.40 15.68 -20.79
CA GLY A 62 -7.71 15.88 -19.37
C GLY A 62 -8.21 14.60 -18.69
N PRO A 63 -8.78 14.68 -17.49
CA PRO A 63 -9.08 13.54 -16.65
C PRO A 63 -9.86 12.44 -17.35
N THR A 64 -9.49 11.18 -17.09
CA THR A 64 -10.18 10.01 -17.62
C THR A 64 -10.08 8.84 -16.66
N GLY A 65 -11.08 7.95 -16.67
CA GLY A 65 -11.03 6.72 -15.91
C GLY A 65 -9.87 5.82 -16.35
N LEU A 66 -9.28 5.09 -15.41
CA LEU A 66 -8.29 4.04 -15.67
C LEU A 66 -8.68 2.74 -14.99
N ALA A 67 -8.19 1.63 -15.56
CA ALA A 67 -8.18 0.31 -14.92
C ALA A 67 -6.77 -0.26 -14.98
N LEU A 68 -6.31 -0.88 -13.89
CA LEU A 68 -4.97 -1.44 -13.78
C LEU A 68 -4.98 -2.90 -13.31
N GLY A 69 -3.91 -3.61 -13.67
CA GLY A 69 -3.59 -4.93 -13.14
C GLY A 69 -2.08 -5.05 -12.96
N GLU A 70 -1.66 -5.60 -11.81
CA GLU A 70 -0.25 -5.86 -11.49
C GLU A 70 -0.08 -7.26 -10.93
N TYR A 71 1.07 -7.86 -11.18
CA TYR A 71 1.57 -8.99 -10.44
C TYR A 71 2.79 -8.55 -9.62
N ARG A 72 2.69 -8.70 -8.30
CA ARG A 72 3.76 -8.41 -7.35
C ARG A 72 4.36 -9.70 -6.87
N PHE A 73 5.64 -9.85 -7.11
CA PHE A 73 6.42 -10.97 -6.60
C PHE A 73 6.54 -10.85 -5.07
N GLY A 74 6.91 -11.95 -4.41
CA GLY A 74 7.29 -11.90 -3.00
C GLY A 74 8.52 -11.01 -2.77
N ASP A 75 8.77 -10.64 -1.53
CA ASP A 75 9.94 -9.83 -1.19
C ASP A 75 11.23 -10.54 -1.58
N VAL A 76 12.05 -9.82 -2.32
CA VAL A 76 13.42 -10.19 -2.67
C VAL A 76 14.37 -9.13 -2.10
N LEU A 77 15.65 -9.41 -2.00
CA LEU A 77 16.62 -8.46 -1.44
C LEU A 77 16.10 -7.81 -0.13
N TRP A 78 15.60 -8.65 0.77
CA TRP A 78 15.06 -8.36 2.11
C TRP A 78 13.67 -7.73 2.13
N ILE A 79 13.48 -6.61 1.49
CA ILE A 79 12.25 -5.82 1.59
C ILE A 79 11.67 -5.40 0.23
N LEU A 80 12.44 -5.50 -0.85
CA LEU A 80 12.00 -5.07 -2.19
C LEU A 80 11.11 -6.13 -2.82
N ALA A 81 9.91 -5.76 -3.19
CA ALA A 81 8.97 -6.56 -3.95
C ALA A 81 8.96 -6.08 -5.40
N PRO A 82 9.55 -6.83 -6.35
CA PRO A 82 9.43 -6.55 -7.77
C PRO A 82 7.99 -6.68 -8.21
N PHE A 83 7.60 -5.91 -9.21
CA PHE A 83 6.30 -6.07 -9.84
C PHE A 83 6.35 -5.78 -11.34
N VAL A 84 5.37 -6.33 -12.05
CA VAL A 84 5.05 -5.99 -13.42
C VAL A 84 3.57 -5.70 -13.52
N GLY A 85 3.19 -4.79 -14.41
CA GLY A 85 1.80 -4.42 -14.53
C GLY A 85 1.47 -3.63 -15.78
N THR A 86 0.19 -3.35 -15.90
CA THR A 86 -0.34 -2.54 -16.98
C THR A 86 -1.54 -1.75 -16.50
N PHE A 87 -1.79 -0.60 -17.13
CA PHE A 87 -3.09 0.04 -17.08
C PHE A 87 -3.54 0.52 -18.46
N GLY A 88 -4.84 0.64 -18.59
CA GLY A 88 -5.50 1.29 -19.74
C GLY A 88 -6.44 2.38 -19.28
N THR A 89 -6.67 3.39 -20.12
CA THR A 89 -7.57 4.51 -19.83
C THR A 89 -8.76 4.54 -20.78
N GLY A 90 -9.83 5.24 -20.38
CA GLY A 90 -11.00 5.47 -21.22
C GLY A 90 -10.72 6.28 -22.50
N LYS A 91 -9.56 6.93 -22.60
CA LYS A 91 -9.07 7.64 -23.79
C LYS A 91 -8.09 6.83 -24.64
N GLY A 92 -7.97 5.52 -24.37
CA GLY A 92 -7.14 4.61 -25.14
C GLY A 92 -5.64 4.71 -24.81
N ALA A 93 -5.25 5.42 -23.76
CA ALA A 93 -3.87 5.36 -23.28
C ALA A 93 -3.60 3.99 -22.67
N PHE A 94 -2.37 3.51 -22.87
CA PHE A 94 -1.87 2.24 -22.37
C PHE A 94 -0.49 2.44 -21.76
N TYR A 95 -0.22 1.79 -20.62
CA TYR A 95 1.08 1.76 -19.99
C TYR A 95 1.39 0.35 -19.51
N GLY A 96 2.48 -0.23 -20.03
CA GLY A 96 3.04 -1.50 -19.57
C GLY A 96 4.36 -1.24 -18.86
N TYR A 97 4.54 -1.74 -17.64
CA TYR A 97 5.63 -1.34 -16.76
C TYR A 97 6.15 -2.45 -15.86
N GLY A 98 7.37 -2.26 -15.38
CA GLY A 98 7.97 -3.04 -14.30
C GLY A 98 8.65 -2.13 -13.30
N GLY A 99 8.73 -2.59 -12.05
CA GLY A 99 9.26 -1.77 -10.98
C GLY A 99 9.48 -2.52 -9.68
N PHE A 100 9.71 -1.74 -8.63
CA PHE A 100 9.91 -2.21 -7.27
C PHE A 100 9.10 -1.37 -6.30
N GLY A 101 8.65 -2.01 -5.25
CA GLY A 101 8.06 -1.38 -4.08
C GLY A 101 8.58 -2.05 -2.81
N PHE A 102 8.24 -1.49 -1.67
CA PHE A 102 8.46 -2.13 -0.38
C PHE A 102 7.35 -1.74 0.60
N ASP A 103 7.00 -2.68 1.46
CA ASP A 103 5.96 -2.47 2.45
C ASP A 103 6.54 -1.81 3.70
N VAL A 104 5.87 -0.77 4.20
CA VAL A 104 6.04 -0.21 5.54
C VAL A 104 4.78 -0.52 6.31
N ASN A 105 4.87 -1.43 7.28
CA ASN A 105 3.72 -1.92 8.04
C ASN A 105 3.57 -1.15 9.34
N PHE A 106 2.36 -0.73 9.64
CA PHE A 106 1.97 -0.07 10.88
C PHE A 106 0.90 -0.92 11.58
N PHE A 107 1.15 -1.34 12.81
CA PHE A 107 0.19 -2.11 13.64
C PHE A 107 -0.38 -3.36 12.96
N ASP A 108 0.41 -4.04 12.12
CA ASP A 108 0.04 -5.25 11.37
C ASP A 108 -1.12 -5.11 10.37
N ARG A 109 -1.84 -3.99 10.37
CA ARG A 109 -3.05 -3.77 9.55
C ARG A 109 -2.90 -2.70 8.49
N PHE A 110 -2.16 -1.65 8.76
CA PHE A 110 -1.96 -0.57 7.81
C PHE A 110 -0.62 -0.73 7.12
N VAL A 111 -0.65 -0.63 5.80
CA VAL A 111 0.55 -0.79 4.97
C VAL A 111 0.68 0.43 4.07
N VAL A 112 1.85 1.03 4.06
CA VAL A 112 2.22 2.03 3.06
C VAL A 112 3.25 1.40 2.14
N THR A 113 2.98 1.40 0.84
CA THR A 113 3.86 0.79 -0.16
C THR A 113 4.37 1.85 -1.14
N PRO A 114 5.50 2.50 -0.87
CA PRO A 114 6.21 3.29 -1.88
C PRO A 114 6.59 2.42 -3.07
N THR A 115 6.44 2.97 -4.28
CA THR A 115 6.73 2.26 -5.54
C THR A 115 7.48 3.14 -6.52
N ALA A 116 8.33 2.52 -7.34
CA ALA A 116 8.95 3.14 -8.51
C ALA A 116 8.93 2.16 -9.66
N ALA A 117 8.57 2.61 -10.85
CA ALA A 117 8.46 1.80 -12.06
C ALA A 117 8.92 2.59 -13.29
N VAL A 118 9.29 1.85 -14.32
CA VAL A 118 9.55 2.38 -15.66
C VAL A 118 8.82 1.50 -16.66
N GLY A 119 8.35 2.09 -17.75
CA GLY A 119 7.61 1.33 -18.74
C GLY A 119 7.38 2.07 -20.06
N TYR A 120 6.64 1.40 -20.93
CA TYR A 120 6.21 1.92 -22.22
C TYR A 120 4.82 2.53 -22.12
N PHE A 121 4.68 3.78 -22.54
CA PHE A 121 3.43 4.52 -22.55
C PHE A 121 3.00 4.87 -23.98
N SER A 122 1.69 4.73 -24.23
CA SER A 122 1.03 5.20 -25.45
C SER A 122 -0.18 6.05 -25.06
N HIS A 123 -0.25 7.29 -25.52
CA HIS A 123 -1.22 8.28 -25.02
C HIS A 123 -2.65 8.13 -25.57
N GLY A 124 -2.87 7.29 -26.63
CA GLY A 124 -4.18 7.21 -27.30
C GLY A 124 -4.62 8.59 -27.84
N ILE A 125 -5.81 9.03 -27.40
CA ILE A 125 -6.33 10.39 -27.68
C ILE A 125 -6.25 11.30 -26.43
N GLY A 126 -5.57 10.85 -25.37
CA GLY A 126 -5.36 11.59 -24.12
C GLY A 126 -4.14 12.50 -24.15
N ILE A 127 -3.61 12.79 -22.97
CA ILE A 127 -2.42 13.63 -22.81
C ILE A 127 -1.19 12.93 -23.40
N ASP A 128 -0.42 13.66 -24.20
CA ASP A 128 0.90 13.26 -24.68
C ASP A 128 1.95 13.69 -23.64
N LEU A 129 2.69 12.73 -23.09
CA LEU A 129 3.72 12.96 -22.09
C LEU A 129 5.11 13.27 -22.70
N GLY A 130 5.22 13.24 -24.03
CA GLY A 130 6.43 13.63 -24.75
C GLY A 130 7.44 12.52 -25.01
N ALA A 131 7.23 11.34 -24.44
CA ALA A 131 8.04 10.15 -24.70
C ALA A 131 7.20 8.88 -24.57
N HIS A 132 7.72 7.77 -25.10
CA HIS A 132 7.15 6.45 -24.83
C HIS A 132 7.71 5.83 -23.55
N THR A 133 8.89 6.23 -23.13
CA THR A 133 9.47 5.78 -21.85
C THR A 133 9.04 6.72 -20.76
N GLU A 134 8.25 6.19 -19.82
CA GLU A 134 7.73 6.94 -18.69
C GLU A 134 8.13 6.26 -17.37
N PHE A 135 8.43 7.09 -16.39
CA PHE A 135 8.66 6.66 -15.01
C PHE A 135 7.39 6.92 -14.19
N ARG A 136 7.06 5.99 -13.31
CA ARG A 136 5.97 6.15 -12.35
C ARG A 136 6.53 6.00 -10.94
N THR A 137 6.30 6.98 -10.11
CA THR A 137 6.60 6.95 -8.67
C THR A 137 5.35 7.24 -7.87
N GLY A 138 5.26 6.71 -6.67
CA GLY A 138 4.09 6.95 -5.82
C GLY A 138 4.05 6.08 -4.59
N ALA A 139 2.90 6.06 -3.94
CA ALA A 139 2.66 5.21 -2.78
C ALA A 139 1.20 4.73 -2.75
N GLU A 140 1.02 3.55 -2.18
CA GLU A 140 -0.28 2.99 -1.81
C GLU A 140 -0.44 3.03 -0.30
N PHE A 141 -1.67 3.23 0.14
CA PHE A 141 -2.07 3.24 1.54
C PHE A 141 -3.18 2.21 1.70
N ASP A 142 -2.85 1.09 2.31
CA ASP A 142 -3.69 -0.10 2.33
C ASP A 142 -4.10 -0.47 3.75
N TYR A 143 -5.30 -1.03 3.86
CA TYR A 143 -5.71 -1.84 5.00
C TYR A 143 -5.54 -3.32 4.66
N ARG A 144 -4.77 -4.06 5.47
CA ARG A 144 -4.53 -5.50 5.34
C ARG A 144 -5.54 -6.28 6.17
N PHE A 145 -6.27 -7.19 5.52
CA PHE A 145 -7.18 -8.14 6.14
C PHE A 145 -6.43 -9.39 6.67
N GLU A 146 -7.12 -10.21 7.47
CA GLU A 146 -6.53 -11.44 8.05
C GLU A 146 -6.10 -12.48 7.01
N ASN A 147 -6.79 -12.52 5.88
CA ASN A 147 -6.46 -13.38 4.74
C ASN A 147 -5.33 -12.82 3.86
N LEU A 148 -4.62 -11.78 4.32
CA LEU A 148 -3.56 -11.05 3.63
C LEU A 148 -4.01 -10.28 2.37
N SER A 149 -5.30 -10.26 2.04
CA SER A 149 -5.79 -9.32 1.03
C SER A 149 -5.70 -7.89 1.56
N ARG A 150 -5.66 -6.90 0.65
CA ARG A 150 -5.58 -5.49 1.01
C ARG A 150 -6.54 -4.68 0.18
N LEU A 151 -7.09 -3.66 0.77
CA LEU A 151 -7.89 -2.63 0.08
C LEU A 151 -7.27 -1.28 0.41
N GLY A 152 -7.01 -0.49 -0.61
CA GLY A 152 -6.34 0.79 -0.41
C GLY A 152 -6.53 1.79 -1.52
N VAL A 153 -5.81 2.89 -1.38
CA VAL A 153 -5.74 3.98 -2.37
C VAL A 153 -4.29 4.21 -2.78
N GLY A 154 -4.08 4.39 -4.08
CA GLY A 154 -2.78 4.70 -4.66
C GLY A 154 -2.74 6.12 -5.20
N PHE A 155 -1.60 6.78 -4.99
CA PHE A 155 -1.27 8.09 -5.54
C PHE A 155 0.04 7.96 -6.29
N TYR A 156 0.03 8.33 -7.58
CA TYR A 156 1.23 8.19 -8.42
C TYR A 156 1.42 9.42 -9.29
N HIS A 157 2.68 9.72 -9.53
CA HIS A 157 3.13 10.66 -10.53
C HIS A 157 3.81 9.91 -11.68
N MET A 158 3.50 10.28 -12.91
CA MET A 158 4.18 9.79 -14.11
C MET A 158 4.81 10.94 -14.87
N SER A 159 6.04 10.74 -15.34
CA SER A 159 6.77 11.67 -16.18
C SER A 159 7.90 10.97 -16.93
N ASN A 160 8.39 11.59 -17.99
CA ASN A 160 9.54 11.06 -18.73
C ASN A 160 10.91 11.52 -18.15
N ALA A 161 10.91 12.20 -17.00
CA ALA A 161 12.13 12.74 -16.37
C ALA A 161 12.97 13.65 -17.30
N GLY A 162 12.32 14.33 -18.23
CA GLY A 162 12.97 15.27 -19.17
C GLY A 162 13.76 14.60 -20.31
N ILE A 163 13.59 13.29 -20.54
CA ILE A 163 14.24 12.60 -21.67
C ILE A 163 13.45 12.75 -22.98
N GLY A 164 12.19 13.20 -22.91
CA GLY A 164 11.34 13.46 -24.07
C GLY A 164 11.45 14.88 -24.62
N GLN A 165 10.60 15.20 -25.60
CA GLN A 165 10.55 16.55 -26.19
C GLN A 165 9.89 17.58 -25.26
N HIS A 166 9.02 17.12 -24.39
CA HIS A 166 8.36 17.87 -23.32
C HIS A 166 8.01 16.89 -22.19
N ASP A 167 7.77 17.41 -21.00
CA ASP A 167 7.47 16.60 -19.82
C ASP A 167 6.39 17.28 -18.97
N PRO A 168 5.10 17.18 -19.39
CA PRO A 168 4.02 17.81 -18.63
C PRO A 168 3.75 17.12 -17.30
N GLY A 169 4.11 15.82 -17.18
CA GLY A 169 3.75 14.98 -16.07
C GLY A 169 2.23 14.75 -15.92
N VAL A 170 1.83 13.72 -15.19
CA VAL A 170 0.44 13.48 -14.80
C VAL A 170 0.38 12.81 -13.43
N GLU A 171 -0.69 13.07 -12.69
CA GLU A 171 -1.02 12.43 -11.43
C GLU A 171 -2.17 11.44 -11.60
N LEU A 172 -2.04 10.32 -10.92
CA LEU A 172 -3.03 9.24 -10.88
C LEU A 172 -3.51 9.01 -9.45
N VAL A 173 -4.81 8.81 -9.31
CA VAL A 173 -5.41 8.31 -8.05
C VAL A 173 -6.18 7.05 -8.35
N THR A 174 -5.96 6.00 -7.55
CA THR A 174 -6.59 4.70 -7.73
C THR A 174 -7.17 4.16 -6.44
N VAL A 175 -8.18 3.33 -6.55
CA VAL A 175 -8.57 2.37 -5.52
C VAL A 175 -8.06 1.01 -5.97
N VAL A 176 -7.38 0.30 -5.09
CA VAL A 176 -6.72 -0.98 -5.39
C VAL A 176 -7.20 -2.07 -4.44
N LEU A 177 -7.40 -3.25 -5.00
CA LEU A 177 -7.61 -4.50 -4.29
C LEU A 177 -6.42 -5.41 -4.56
N THR A 178 -5.72 -5.78 -3.51
CA THR A 178 -4.56 -6.69 -3.57
C THR A 178 -4.96 -8.04 -2.99
N MET A 179 -4.73 -9.10 -3.74
CA MET A 179 -5.09 -10.47 -3.36
C MET A 179 -3.85 -11.35 -3.33
N PRO A 180 -3.64 -12.17 -2.27
CA PRO A 180 -2.55 -13.14 -2.25
C PRO A 180 -2.77 -14.19 -3.35
N PHE A 181 -1.71 -14.50 -4.08
CA PHE A 181 -1.72 -15.53 -5.13
C PHE A 181 -1.01 -16.79 -4.58
N ARG A 182 -1.79 -17.88 -4.43
CA ARG A 182 -1.31 -19.16 -3.91
C ARG A 182 -1.47 -20.26 -4.95
#